data_943b8f7fe452178c9e8990dcced3799d
#
_entry.id   943b8f7fe452178c9e8990dcced3799d
#
_cell.length_a   1.000
_cell.length_b   1.000
_cell.length_c   1.000
_cell.angle_alpha   90.00
_cell.angle_beta   90.00
_cell.angle_gamma   90.00
#
_symmetry.space_group_name_H-M   'P 1'
#
loop_
_entity.id
_entity.type
_entity.pdbx_description
1 polymer ?
#
loop_
_entity_poly.entity_id
_entity_poly.type
_entity_poly.pdbx_seq_one_letter_code
_entity_poly.pdbx_strand_id
1 'polypeptide(L)'
;YIHEHYGEKISIPTLASAAYLSERECYRVFQNCLHMTPVEYIRTYRLQIACEMLAHGQETITSISHECGLGSSSYFGKVFREYAKCSPIEYRRKWQDCDI
;
A
#
# COMPACT_ATOMS: atom_id res chain seq x y z
N TYR A 1 -1.35 -13.73 3.26
CA TYR A 1 -0.20 -13.63 2.33
C TYR A 1 0.21 -12.17 2.10
N ILE A 2 -0.76 -11.30 1.78
CA ILE A 2 -0.49 -9.89 1.51
C ILE A 2 0.16 -9.20 2.71
N HIS A 3 -0.32 -9.47 3.91
CA HIS A 3 0.19 -8.85 5.12
C HIS A 3 1.63 -9.25 5.46
N GLU A 4 2.07 -10.43 4.99
CA GLU A 4 3.44 -10.88 5.19
C GLU A 4 4.38 -10.44 4.07
N HIS A 5 3.83 -10.21 2.87
CA HIS A 5 4.62 -9.97 1.67
C HIS A 5 4.35 -8.63 0.99
N TYR A 6 3.74 -7.69 1.69
CA TYR A 6 3.32 -6.41 1.07
C TYR A 6 4.49 -5.61 0.47
N GLY A 7 5.70 -5.79 0.98
CA GLY A 7 6.88 -5.12 0.45
C GLY A 7 7.48 -5.78 -0.79
N GLU A 8 6.99 -6.96 -1.15
CA GLU A 8 7.47 -7.72 -2.29
C GLU A 8 6.59 -7.48 -3.52
N LYS A 9 7.09 -7.87 -4.69
CA LYS A 9 6.29 -7.80 -5.91
C LYS A 9 5.27 -8.94 -5.88
N ILE A 10 4.01 -8.59 -5.71
CA ILE A 10 2.91 -9.55 -5.66
C ILE A 10 2.17 -9.52 -6.99
N SER A 11 2.03 -10.68 -7.64
CA SER A 11 1.24 -10.84 -8.86
C SER A 11 -0.07 -11.57 -8.53
N ILE A 12 -1.07 -11.38 -9.38
CA ILE A 12 -2.37 -12.05 -9.19
C ILE A 12 -2.23 -13.57 -9.23
N PRO A 13 -1.45 -14.18 -10.17
CA PRO A 13 -1.24 -15.62 -10.14
C PRO A 13 -0.65 -16.11 -8.81
N THR A 14 0.34 -15.40 -8.27
CA THR A 14 0.97 -15.76 -7.00
C THR A 14 -0.02 -15.67 -5.85
N LEU A 15 -0.81 -14.59 -5.81
CA LEU A 15 -1.82 -14.39 -4.77
C LEU A 15 -2.88 -15.49 -4.82
N ALA A 16 -3.39 -15.80 -6.01
CA ALA A 16 -4.39 -16.84 -6.20
C ALA A 16 -3.84 -18.23 -5.79
N SER A 17 -2.59 -18.51 -6.18
CA SER A 17 -1.94 -19.77 -5.84
C SER A 17 -1.79 -19.92 -4.32
N ALA A 18 -1.41 -18.86 -3.62
CA ALA A 18 -1.27 -18.89 -2.17
C ALA A 18 -2.59 -19.17 -1.46
N ALA A 19 -3.70 -18.77 -2.07
CA ALA A 19 -5.05 -19.00 -1.53
C ALA A 19 -5.73 -20.26 -2.09
N TYR A 20 -5.03 -21.02 -2.93
CA TYR A 20 -5.56 -22.19 -3.63
C TYR A 20 -6.77 -21.85 -4.51
N LEU A 21 -6.75 -20.67 -5.13
CA LEU A 21 -7.81 -20.18 -6.00
C LEU A 21 -7.26 -19.97 -7.41
N SER A 22 -8.14 -20.01 -8.42
CA SER A 22 -7.80 -19.52 -9.75
C SER A 22 -7.77 -17.97 -9.72
N GLU A 23 -7.16 -17.37 -10.73
CA GLU A 23 -7.17 -15.91 -10.84
C GLU A 23 -8.59 -15.36 -10.86
N ARG A 24 -9.47 -16.00 -11.61
CA ARG A 24 -10.87 -15.60 -11.73
C ARG A 24 -11.58 -15.67 -10.37
N GLU A 25 -11.36 -16.73 -9.62
CA GLU A 25 -11.95 -16.89 -8.30
C GLU A 25 -11.40 -15.84 -7.33
N CYS A 26 -10.11 -15.54 -7.43
CA CYS A 26 -9.47 -14.51 -6.62
C CYS A 26 -10.12 -13.15 -6.84
N TYR A 27 -10.31 -12.73 -8.09
CA TYR A 27 -10.99 -11.47 -8.41
C TYR A 27 -12.41 -11.45 -7.89
N ARG A 28 -13.12 -12.55 -8.04
CA ARG A 28 -14.52 -12.65 -7.60
C ARG A 28 -14.62 -12.53 -6.09
N VAL A 29 -13.73 -13.21 -5.34
CA VAL A 29 -13.73 -13.14 -3.87
C VAL A 29 -13.48 -11.71 -3.39
N PHE A 30 -12.46 -11.03 -3.95
CA PHE A 30 -12.18 -9.65 -3.57
C PHE A 30 -13.34 -8.72 -3.90
N GLN A 31 -13.93 -8.87 -5.09
CA GLN A 31 -15.04 -8.01 -5.50
C GLN A 31 -16.27 -8.23 -4.60
N ASN A 32 -16.59 -9.48 -4.26
CA ASN A 32 -17.77 -9.79 -3.45
C ASN A 32 -17.59 -9.45 -1.98
N CYS A 33 -16.39 -9.65 -1.43
CA CYS A 33 -16.15 -9.48 0.00
C CYS A 33 -15.67 -8.07 0.35
N LEU A 34 -14.87 -7.45 -0.51
CA LEU A 34 -14.20 -6.18 -0.23
C LEU A 34 -14.61 -5.06 -1.18
N HIS A 35 -15.37 -5.38 -2.23
CA HIS A 35 -15.79 -4.42 -3.27
C HIS A 35 -14.60 -3.72 -3.94
N MET A 36 -13.49 -4.44 -4.09
CA MET A 36 -12.29 -3.94 -4.76
C MET A 36 -11.52 -5.10 -5.39
N THR A 37 -10.65 -4.77 -6.35
CA THR A 37 -9.79 -5.77 -6.98
C THR A 37 -8.63 -6.11 -6.04
N PRO A 38 -7.98 -7.28 -6.24
CA PRO A 38 -6.78 -7.62 -5.47
C PRO A 38 -5.67 -6.57 -5.59
N VAL A 39 -5.49 -5.98 -6.78
CA VAL A 39 -4.48 -4.92 -7.00
C VAL A 39 -4.81 -3.69 -6.16
N GLU A 40 -6.06 -3.27 -6.14
CA GLU A 40 -6.50 -2.13 -5.33
C GLU A 40 -6.31 -2.39 -3.84
N TYR A 41 -6.62 -3.61 -3.39
CA TYR A 41 -6.44 -3.99 -1.99
C TYR A 41 -4.98 -3.93 -1.58
N ILE A 42 -4.08 -4.52 -2.38
CA ILE A 42 -2.64 -4.51 -2.10
C ILE A 42 -2.13 -3.07 -2.04
N ARG A 43 -2.51 -2.25 -3.00
CA ARG A 43 -2.07 -0.84 -3.03
C ARG A 43 -2.57 -0.08 -1.80
N THR A 44 -3.82 -0.26 -1.44
CA THR A 44 -4.40 0.40 -0.26
C THR A 44 -3.70 -0.03 1.02
N TYR A 45 -3.41 -1.31 1.17
CA TYR A 45 -2.70 -1.81 2.33
C TYR A 45 -1.29 -1.22 2.42
N ARG A 46 -0.57 -1.17 1.29
CA ARG A 46 0.76 -0.57 1.23
C ARG A 46 0.73 0.90 1.62
N LEU A 47 -0.29 1.63 1.17
CA LEU A 47 -0.45 3.05 1.50
C LEU A 47 -0.77 3.25 2.98
N GLN A 48 -1.55 2.36 3.59
CA GLN A 48 -1.81 2.42 5.02
C GLN A 48 -0.54 2.24 5.85
N ILE A 49 0.30 1.28 5.46
CA ILE A 49 1.60 1.08 6.11
C ILE A 49 2.49 2.31 5.92
N ALA A 50 2.50 2.89 4.72
CA ALA A 50 3.27 4.10 4.45
C ALA A 50 2.82 5.26 5.35
N CYS A 51 1.51 5.41 5.56
CA CYS A 51 0.98 6.43 6.47
C CYS A 51 1.52 6.26 7.89
N GLU A 52 1.55 5.03 8.39
CA GLU A 52 2.09 4.75 9.73
C GLU A 52 3.57 5.08 9.81
N MET A 53 4.35 4.71 8.79
CA MET A 53 5.77 5.00 8.76
C MET A 53 6.05 6.51 8.68
N LEU A 54 5.24 7.24 7.93
CA LEU A 54 5.36 8.69 7.84
C LEU A 54 5.02 9.38 9.16
N ALA A 55 3.96 8.92 9.82
CA ALA A 55 3.49 9.54 11.04
C ALA A 55 4.37 9.24 12.24
N HIS A 56 4.94 8.05 12.31
CA HIS A 56 5.65 7.57 13.51
C HIS A 56 7.13 7.31 13.30
N GLY A 57 7.61 7.26 12.05
CA GLY A 57 9.01 6.92 11.75
C GLY A 57 9.83 8.11 11.33
N GLN A 58 11.12 7.85 11.14
CA GLN A 58 12.08 8.85 10.67
C GLN A 58 12.67 8.50 9.30
N GLU A 59 12.21 7.44 8.68
CA GLU A 59 12.69 7.00 7.38
C GLU A 59 12.42 8.06 6.32
N THR A 60 13.30 8.11 5.30
CA THR A 60 13.10 9.02 4.18
C THR A 60 11.90 8.57 3.33
N ILE A 61 11.36 9.50 2.56
CA ILE A 61 10.24 9.21 1.65
C ILE A 61 10.63 8.09 0.66
N THR A 62 11.85 8.14 0.13
CA THR A 62 12.35 7.13 -0.80
C THR A 62 12.45 5.76 -0.14
N SER A 63 12.96 5.71 1.09
CA SER A 63 13.07 4.47 1.85
C SER A 63 11.68 3.85 2.11
N ILE A 64 10.71 4.67 2.49
CA ILE A 64 9.33 4.24 2.73
C ILE A 64 8.72 3.66 1.46
N SER A 65 8.92 4.32 0.31
CA SER A 65 8.37 3.84 -0.95
C SER A 65 8.90 2.45 -1.32
N HIS A 66 10.18 2.19 -1.05
CA HIS A 66 10.78 0.88 -1.31
C HIS A 66 10.32 -0.17 -0.31
N GLU A 67 10.31 0.14 0.97
CA GLU A 67 9.91 -0.81 2.01
C GLU A 67 8.46 -1.23 1.89
N CYS A 68 7.59 -0.31 1.47
CA CYS A 68 6.17 -0.61 1.28
C CYS A 68 5.87 -1.25 -0.07
N GLY A 69 6.88 -1.42 -0.94
CA GLY A 69 6.67 -2.03 -2.24
C GLY A 69 5.95 -1.13 -3.23
N LEU A 70 6.02 0.18 -3.04
CA LEU A 70 5.34 1.16 -3.91
C LEU A 70 6.22 1.67 -5.05
N GLY A 71 7.41 1.10 -5.21
CA GLY A 71 8.29 1.42 -6.33
C GLY A 71 9.04 2.73 -6.16
N SER A 72 9.07 3.55 -7.21
CA SER A 72 9.81 4.82 -7.17
C SER A 72 9.09 5.85 -6.29
N SER A 73 9.86 6.82 -5.79
CA SER A 73 9.29 7.90 -5.00
C SER A 73 8.32 8.76 -5.80
N SER A 74 8.51 8.86 -7.13
CA SER A 74 7.58 9.58 -8.01
C SER A 74 6.22 8.90 -8.06
N TYR A 75 6.21 7.58 -8.26
CA TYR A 75 4.97 6.81 -8.27
C TYR A 75 4.30 6.84 -6.89
N PHE A 76 5.10 6.66 -5.85
CA PHE A 76 4.60 6.73 -4.47
C PHE A 76 3.92 8.08 -4.20
N GLY A 77 4.57 9.17 -4.57
CA GLY A 77 4.00 10.51 -4.39
C GLY A 77 2.66 10.68 -5.09
N LYS A 78 2.56 10.16 -6.31
CA LYS A 78 1.32 10.24 -7.09
C LYS A 78 0.18 9.47 -6.42
N VAL A 79 0.39 8.19 -6.12
CA VAL A 79 -0.68 7.36 -5.55
C VAL A 79 -1.00 7.76 -4.12
N PHE A 80 -0.02 8.23 -3.35
CA PHE A 80 -0.24 8.72 -2.00
C PHE A 80 -1.13 9.96 -2.01
N ARG A 81 -0.85 10.91 -2.90
CA ARG A 81 -1.67 12.13 -3.02
C ARG A 81 -3.11 11.81 -3.39
N GLU A 82 -3.31 10.83 -4.26
CA GLU A 82 -4.66 10.39 -4.62
C GLU A 82 -5.39 9.77 -3.42
N TYR A 83 -4.66 9.04 -2.59
CA TYR A 83 -5.21 8.35 -1.44
C TYR A 83 -5.45 9.28 -0.25
N ALA A 84 -4.45 10.05 0.15
CA ALA A 84 -4.46 10.85 1.37
C ALA A 84 -4.84 12.31 1.14
N LYS A 85 -4.96 12.74 -0.12
CA LYS A 85 -5.29 14.11 -0.53
C LYS A 85 -4.21 15.12 -0.17
N CYS A 86 -3.00 14.67 0.12
CA CYS A 86 -1.83 15.51 0.37
C CYS A 86 -0.57 14.72 0.03
N SER A 87 0.56 15.41 -0.10
CA SER A 87 1.83 14.75 -0.38
C SER A 87 2.34 14.01 0.85
N PRO A 88 3.27 13.04 0.68
CA PRO A 88 3.89 12.37 1.83
C PRO A 88 4.55 13.32 2.82
N ILE A 89 5.23 14.36 2.33
CA ILE A 89 5.90 15.34 3.18
C ILE A 89 4.88 16.14 3.97
N GLU A 90 3.81 16.58 3.33
CA GLU A 90 2.73 17.31 4.00
C GLU A 90 2.05 16.45 5.06
N TYR A 91 1.83 15.18 4.76
CA TYR A 91 1.25 14.23 5.70
C TYR A 91 2.14 14.07 6.93
N ARG A 92 3.45 13.90 6.73
CA ARG A 92 4.41 13.78 7.83
C ARG A 92 4.41 15.01 8.72
N ARG A 93 4.45 16.20 8.13
CA ARG A 93 4.40 17.45 8.88
C ARG A 93 3.14 17.57 9.72
N LYS A 94 2.01 17.26 9.09
CA LYS A 94 0.71 17.34 9.75
C LYS A 94 0.63 16.45 11.00
N TRP A 95 1.10 15.22 10.88
CA TRP A 95 0.99 14.25 11.96
C TRP A 95 2.09 14.35 13.00
N GLN A 96 3.30 14.72 12.61
CA GLN A 96 4.40 14.88 13.57
C GLN A 96 4.33 16.23 14.31
N ASP A 97 3.91 17.27 13.62
CA ASP A 97 3.78 18.61 14.24
C ASP A 97 2.57 18.70 15.18
N CYS A 98 1.54 17.91 14.94
CA CYS A 98 0.34 17.88 15.78
C CYS A 98 0.49 17.02 17.02
N ASP A 99 1.55 16.24 17.11
CA ASP A 99 1.79 15.28 18.19
C ASP A 99 2.57 15.96 19.32
N ILE A 100 1.89 16.77 20.07
CA ILE A 100 2.49 17.49 21.19
C ILE A 100 2.05 16.88 22.51
#